data_3feaad68213e2913df1751744250e5ee
#
_entry.id   3feaad68213e2913df1751744250e5ee
#
_cell.length_a   1.000
_cell.length_b   1.000
_cell.length_c   1.000
_cell.angle_alpha   90.00
_cell.angle_beta   90.00
_cell.angle_gamma   90.00
#
_symmetry.space_group_name_H-M   'P 1'
#
loop_
_entity.id
_entity.type
_entity.pdbx_description
1 polymer ?
#
loop_
_entity_poly.entity_id
_entity_poly.type
_entity_poly.pdbx_seq_one_letter_code
_entity_poly.pdbx_strand_id
1 'polypeptide(L)'
;MVHLLLSVRKERYCQAVRLSKNASDMDKMPISLLEYNRRINAVINNAALQRCWIVAETVDVAVRGGHCYLDLVQKNPETNAIVAKSRAIIWSSVFFRLSRYFEEMTGQKFATGLKVMVEVSANFHEQYGLSLVISNINPTYTLGDMARLRMEILKRLKAEGLVNLNKSLEWSEIPQRVAVISADSAAGYGDFVSQLNGNPYGLVFYTALFRSYMQGVNAVPSIISALERVKRNSSLFDCVVIIRGGGATTDLNIFDNYDLAAAVARFPLPIIVGIGHTRDYTVLDEVASISVKTPTAAAEILIDKTGAALRLLEDLQGDIVSCVENILNASKQELNYYSSTIPLAARRILQTQESLLSRINATIPLAAKSHIERGEQALKMLENKLLMASENTISREKLRLDSLAKQVELLSPMQVLKRGYSLVTVNGKCVTGASQINTGDVIVNQFADGNIESKVK
;
A
#
# COMPACT_ATOMS: atom_id res chain seq x y z
N MET A 1 -60.05 23.00 -12.70
CA MET A 1 -58.59 22.99 -12.66
C MET A 1 -57.94 22.37 -13.90
N VAL A 2 -58.58 21.41 -14.58
CA VAL A 2 -58.08 20.79 -15.83
C VAL A 2 -58.16 21.70 -17.04
N HIS A 3 -59.22 22.57 -17.13
CA HIS A 3 -59.39 23.52 -18.24
C HIS A 3 -58.38 24.65 -18.26
N LEU A 4 -57.83 25.07 -17.11
CA LEU A 4 -56.78 26.12 -17.03
C LEU A 4 -55.40 25.62 -17.48
N LEU A 5 -55.10 24.33 -17.22
CA LEU A 5 -53.82 23.73 -17.64
C LEU A 5 -53.75 23.44 -19.15
N LEU A 6 -54.90 23.21 -19.78
CA LEU A 6 -54.99 23.02 -21.24
C LEU A 6 -54.89 24.32 -22.01
N SER A 7 -55.39 25.44 -21.44
CA SER A 7 -55.25 26.77 -22.07
C SER A 7 -53.82 27.28 -22.07
N VAL A 8 -53.08 27.10 -20.94
CA VAL A 8 -51.67 27.50 -20.84
C VAL A 8 -50.76 26.66 -21.73
N ARG A 9 -51.10 25.38 -21.93
CA ARG A 9 -50.37 24.51 -22.86
C ARG A 9 -50.62 24.89 -24.33
N LYS A 10 -51.81 25.30 -24.67
CA LYS A 10 -52.18 25.73 -26.00
C LYS A 10 -51.54 27.10 -26.37
N GLU A 11 -51.46 28.02 -25.41
CA GLU A 11 -50.76 29.32 -25.61
C GLU A 11 -49.26 29.12 -25.77
N ARG A 12 -48.61 28.26 -24.97
CA ARG A 12 -47.18 27.94 -25.14
C ARG A 12 -46.89 27.23 -26.46
N TYR A 13 -47.80 26.37 -26.92
CA TYR A 13 -47.65 25.71 -28.23
C TYR A 13 -47.86 26.70 -29.39
N CYS A 14 -48.81 27.61 -29.29
CA CYS A 14 -49.02 28.67 -30.27
C CYS A 14 -47.86 29.70 -30.26
N GLN A 15 -47.25 29.98 -29.10
CA GLN A 15 -46.06 30.83 -29.04
C GLN A 15 -44.83 30.15 -29.65
N ALA A 16 -44.64 28.84 -29.38
CA ALA A 16 -43.56 28.05 -30.00
C ALA A 16 -43.73 27.93 -31.53
N VAL A 17 -44.95 27.74 -32.02
CA VAL A 17 -45.28 27.70 -33.48
C VAL A 17 -45.18 29.07 -34.13
N ARG A 18 -45.51 30.18 -33.43
CA ARG A 18 -45.24 31.54 -33.90
C ARG A 18 -43.76 31.88 -33.96
N LEU A 19 -42.97 31.41 -32.97
CA LEU A 19 -41.52 31.58 -33.01
C LEU A 19 -40.88 30.74 -34.13
N SER A 20 -41.41 29.57 -34.46
CA SER A 20 -40.92 28.76 -35.59
C SER A 20 -41.34 29.31 -36.96
N LYS A 21 -42.51 29.96 -37.09
CA LYS A 21 -42.91 30.61 -38.32
C LYS A 21 -42.17 31.93 -38.57
N ASN A 22 -41.86 32.71 -37.52
CA ASN A 22 -41.04 33.91 -37.66
C ASN A 22 -39.54 33.58 -37.90
N ALA A 23 -39.10 32.38 -37.57
CA ALA A 23 -37.74 31.93 -37.91
C ALA A 23 -37.56 31.61 -39.41
N SER A 24 -38.61 31.21 -40.11
CA SER A 24 -38.51 30.86 -41.54
C SER A 24 -38.48 32.05 -42.51
N ASP A 25 -38.92 33.24 -42.09
CA ASP A 25 -38.89 34.47 -42.93
C ASP A 25 -37.71 35.40 -42.63
N MET A 26 -36.97 35.20 -41.54
CA MET A 26 -35.75 35.96 -41.23
C MET A 26 -34.48 35.39 -41.89
N ASP A 27 -34.58 34.31 -42.68
CA ASP A 27 -33.46 33.53 -43.16
C ASP A 27 -32.80 34.01 -44.45
N LYS A 28 -33.03 35.23 -44.89
CA LYS A 28 -32.50 35.73 -46.18
C LYS A 28 -31.59 36.96 -46.14
N MET A 29 -31.36 37.55 -45.00
CA MET A 29 -30.31 38.58 -44.88
C MET A 29 -29.09 38.05 -44.16
N PRO A 30 -27.90 38.14 -44.77
CA PRO A 30 -26.67 37.71 -44.08
C PRO A 30 -26.44 38.59 -42.85
N ILE A 31 -26.41 37.98 -41.68
CA ILE A 31 -26.06 38.67 -40.42
C ILE A 31 -24.54 38.61 -40.22
N SER A 32 -23.98 39.60 -39.54
CA SER A 32 -22.56 39.57 -39.21
C SER A 32 -22.24 38.43 -38.21
N LEU A 33 -21.00 37.93 -38.22
CA LEU A 33 -20.54 36.93 -37.27
C LEU A 33 -20.73 37.41 -35.82
N LEU A 34 -20.50 38.69 -35.56
CA LEU A 34 -20.70 39.29 -34.25
C LEU A 34 -22.18 39.20 -33.81
N GLU A 35 -23.10 39.50 -34.70
CA GLU A 35 -24.54 39.42 -34.42
C GLU A 35 -24.99 37.97 -34.19
N TYR A 36 -24.47 37.02 -34.98
CA TYR A 36 -24.71 35.59 -34.78
C TYR A 36 -24.21 35.12 -33.42
N ASN A 37 -22.97 35.48 -33.05
CA ASN A 37 -22.40 35.15 -31.75
C ASN A 37 -23.18 35.80 -30.60
N ARG A 38 -23.69 37.02 -30.75
CA ARG A 38 -24.57 37.65 -29.75
C ARG A 38 -25.86 36.86 -29.54
N ARG A 39 -26.46 36.33 -30.60
CA ARG A 39 -27.66 35.48 -30.51
C ARG A 39 -27.35 34.18 -29.79
N ILE A 40 -26.21 33.51 -30.05
CA ILE A 40 -25.75 32.36 -29.31
C ILE A 40 -25.58 32.70 -27.82
N ASN A 41 -24.94 33.85 -27.53
CA ASN A 41 -24.72 34.31 -26.15
C ASN A 41 -26.05 34.52 -25.42
N ALA A 42 -27.04 35.16 -26.06
CA ALA A 42 -28.36 35.38 -25.47
C ALA A 42 -29.09 34.06 -25.16
N VAL A 43 -28.98 33.05 -26.04
CA VAL A 43 -29.58 31.73 -25.83
C VAL A 43 -28.88 30.99 -24.67
N ILE A 44 -27.57 31.00 -24.63
CA ILE A 44 -26.79 30.31 -23.59
C ILE A 44 -27.00 30.94 -22.22
N ASN A 45 -27.01 32.27 -22.13
CA ASN A 45 -27.20 32.99 -20.88
C ASN A 45 -28.60 32.87 -20.30
N ASN A 46 -29.61 32.62 -21.15
CA ASN A 46 -31.00 32.42 -20.74
C ASN A 46 -31.36 30.93 -20.52
N ALA A 47 -30.45 30.01 -20.79
CA ALA A 47 -30.67 28.56 -20.62
C ALA A 47 -30.56 28.14 -19.16
N ALA A 48 -31.21 27.03 -18.82
CA ALA A 48 -31.12 26.39 -17.51
C ALA A 48 -29.73 25.76 -17.19
N LEU A 49 -28.68 26.23 -17.85
CA LEU A 49 -27.29 25.77 -17.72
C LEU A 49 -26.46 26.62 -16.73
N GLN A 50 -27.12 27.53 -16.03
CA GLN A 50 -26.50 28.34 -15.00
C GLN A 50 -26.49 27.59 -13.65
N ARG A 51 -25.32 27.56 -12.99
CA ARG A 51 -25.12 26.92 -11.70
C ARG A 51 -25.45 25.41 -11.69
N CYS A 52 -24.93 24.71 -12.67
CA CYS A 52 -25.04 23.25 -12.72
C CYS A 52 -23.82 22.58 -12.06
N TRP A 53 -24.07 21.58 -11.23
CA TRP A 53 -23.01 20.72 -10.74
C TRP A 53 -22.66 19.68 -11.79
N ILE A 54 -21.40 19.62 -12.19
CA ILE A 54 -20.88 18.62 -13.12
C ILE A 54 -19.71 17.86 -12.52
N VAL A 55 -19.54 16.63 -12.98
CA VAL A 55 -18.39 15.79 -12.65
C VAL A 55 -17.51 15.70 -13.88
N ALA A 56 -16.24 16.05 -13.73
CA ALA A 56 -15.27 16.00 -14.81
C ALA A 56 -13.85 15.76 -14.26
N GLU A 57 -12.93 15.37 -15.13
CA GLU A 57 -11.50 15.29 -14.84
C GLU A 57 -10.83 16.59 -15.30
N THR A 58 -9.95 17.14 -14.47
CA THR A 58 -9.18 18.34 -14.79
C THR A 58 -7.99 18.01 -15.69
N VAL A 59 -7.82 18.77 -16.77
CA VAL A 59 -6.67 18.66 -17.68
C VAL A 59 -6.11 20.06 -17.93
N ASP A 60 -4.80 20.14 -18.19
CA ASP A 60 -4.10 21.39 -18.56
C ASP A 60 -4.36 22.57 -17.61
N VAL A 61 -4.31 22.30 -16.30
CA VAL A 61 -4.50 23.33 -15.28
C VAL A 61 -3.33 24.32 -15.29
N ALA A 62 -3.62 25.58 -15.66
CA ALA A 62 -2.64 26.65 -15.74
C ALA A 62 -3.14 27.93 -15.04
N VAL A 63 -2.30 28.48 -14.16
CA VAL A 63 -2.61 29.76 -13.49
C VAL A 63 -1.88 30.90 -14.20
N ARG A 64 -2.65 31.89 -14.68
CA ARG A 64 -2.11 33.07 -15.37
C ARG A 64 -2.86 34.31 -14.88
N GLY A 65 -2.11 35.31 -14.44
CA GLY A 65 -2.69 36.56 -13.93
C GLY A 65 -3.65 36.37 -12.73
N GLY A 66 -3.42 35.30 -11.94
CA GLY A 66 -4.31 34.95 -10.82
C GLY A 66 -5.55 34.14 -11.20
N HIS A 67 -5.87 34.02 -12.48
CA HIS A 67 -6.98 33.21 -13.00
C HIS A 67 -6.47 31.77 -13.25
N CYS A 68 -7.32 30.78 -13.00
CA CYS A 68 -7.02 29.39 -13.33
C CYS A 68 -7.78 28.99 -14.60
N TYR A 69 -7.02 28.62 -15.63
CA TYR A 69 -7.51 28.08 -16.90
C TYR A 69 -7.30 26.59 -16.91
N LEU A 70 -8.30 25.83 -17.29
CA LEU A 70 -8.24 24.39 -17.35
C LEU A 70 -9.19 23.82 -18.40
N ASP A 71 -8.93 22.59 -18.81
CA ASP A 71 -9.86 21.79 -19.58
C ASP A 71 -10.55 20.79 -18.63
N LEU A 72 -11.87 20.70 -18.76
CA LEU A 72 -12.67 19.67 -18.10
C LEU A 72 -12.98 18.58 -19.12
N VAL A 73 -12.65 17.34 -18.81
CA VAL A 73 -12.87 16.19 -19.70
C VAL A 73 -13.70 15.13 -18.98
N GLN A 74 -14.51 14.45 -19.78
CA GLN A 74 -15.17 13.23 -19.37
C GLN A 74 -14.64 12.08 -20.22
N LYS A 75 -14.17 11.02 -19.58
CA LYS A 75 -13.69 9.80 -20.23
C LYS A 75 -14.74 8.71 -20.14
N ASN A 76 -14.79 7.86 -21.15
CA ASN A 76 -15.57 6.62 -21.09
C ASN A 76 -14.88 5.67 -20.09
N PRO A 77 -15.62 5.10 -19.12
CA PRO A 77 -15.05 4.19 -18.12
C PRO A 77 -14.38 2.94 -18.70
N GLU A 78 -14.87 2.44 -19.85
CA GLU A 78 -14.39 1.19 -20.44
C GLU A 78 -13.23 1.41 -21.41
N THR A 79 -13.30 2.47 -22.24
CA THR A 79 -12.33 2.70 -23.33
C THR A 79 -11.28 3.76 -22.99
N ASN A 80 -11.46 4.47 -21.88
CA ASN A 80 -10.64 5.63 -21.47
C ASN A 80 -10.57 6.75 -22.53
N ALA A 81 -11.42 6.70 -23.56
CA ALA A 81 -11.53 7.71 -24.59
C ALA A 81 -12.27 8.95 -24.07
N ILE A 82 -11.83 10.12 -24.50
CA ILE A 82 -12.49 11.38 -24.17
C ILE A 82 -13.83 11.45 -24.90
N VAL A 83 -14.92 11.49 -24.12
CA VAL A 83 -16.30 11.60 -24.62
C VAL A 83 -16.76 13.05 -24.69
N ALA A 84 -16.33 13.88 -23.75
CA ALA A 84 -16.64 15.30 -23.72
C ALA A 84 -15.43 16.10 -23.23
N LYS A 85 -15.25 17.28 -23.79
CA LYS A 85 -14.21 18.23 -23.42
C LYS A 85 -14.77 19.65 -23.46
N SER A 86 -14.50 20.45 -22.44
CA SER A 86 -14.87 21.85 -22.36
C SER A 86 -13.78 22.66 -21.68
N ARG A 87 -13.49 23.84 -22.21
CA ARG A 87 -12.62 24.81 -21.53
C ARG A 87 -13.35 25.40 -20.32
N ALA A 88 -12.61 25.56 -19.23
CA ALA A 88 -13.15 26.18 -18.03
C ALA A 88 -12.18 27.22 -17.46
N ILE A 89 -12.75 28.19 -16.75
CA ILE A 89 -12.01 29.25 -16.06
C ILE A 89 -12.52 29.38 -14.62
N ILE A 90 -11.57 29.57 -13.69
CA ILE A 90 -11.87 30.05 -12.34
C ILE A 90 -11.25 31.43 -12.21
N TRP A 91 -12.11 32.43 -12.01
CA TRP A 91 -11.65 33.81 -11.89
C TRP A 91 -10.84 34.03 -10.63
N SER A 92 -9.86 34.91 -10.64
CA SER A 92 -8.91 35.16 -9.53
C SER A 92 -9.60 35.45 -8.20
N SER A 93 -10.73 36.19 -8.22
CA SER A 93 -11.55 36.48 -7.04
C SER A 93 -12.08 35.21 -6.33
N VAL A 94 -12.28 34.15 -7.07
CA VAL A 94 -12.83 32.87 -6.58
C VAL A 94 -11.75 31.83 -6.43
N PHE A 95 -10.77 31.81 -7.33
CA PHE A 95 -9.73 30.78 -7.40
C PHE A 95 -8.92 30.63 -6.11
N PHE A 96 -8.46 31.75 -5.55
CA PHE A 96 -7.68 31.71 -4.31
C PHE A 96 -8.45 31.06 -3.15
N ARG A 97 -9.72 31.40 -3.02
CA ARG A 97 -10.60 30.81 -1.99
C ARG A 97 -10.87 29.34 -2.26
N LEU A 98 -11.22 28.99 -3.50
CA LEU A 98 -11.55 27.61 -3.88
C LEU A 98 -10.35 26.69 -3.80
N SER A 99 -9.17 27.11 -4.27
CA SER A 99 -7.96 26.30 -4.23
C SER A 99 -7.52 26.04 -2.79
N ARG A 100 -7.57 27.08 -1.93
CA ARG A 100 -7.27 26.92 -0.51
C ARG A 100 -8.26 26.01 0.20
N TYR A 101 -9.55 26.20 -0.01
CA TYR A 101 -10.60 25.35 0.55
C TYR A 101 -10.44 23.89 0.09
N PHE A 102 -10.16 23.69 -1.20
CA PHE A 102 -9.90 22.37 -1.75
C PHE A 102 -8.67 21.72 -1.12
N GLU A 103 -7.56 22.46 -1.01
CA GLU A 103 -6.31 21.99 -0.39
C GLU A 103 -6.48 21.67 1.10
N GLU A 104 -7.19 22.50 1.86
CA GLU A 104 -7.49 22.26 3.29
C GLU A 104 -8.33 20.99 3.51
N MET A 105 -9.31 20.74 2.63
CA MET A 105 -10.22 19.60 2.74
C MET A 105 -9.64 18.29 2.17
N THR A 106 -8.90 18.37 1.07
CA THR A 106 -8.39 17.18 0.36
C THR A 106 -6.93 16.87 0.66
N GLY A 107 -6.20 17.81 1.26
CA GLY A 107 -4.75 17.70 1.44
C GLY A 107 -3.96 17.89 0.14
N GLN A 108 -4.61 18.28 -0.99
CA GLN A 108 -3.99 18.33 -2.30
C GLN A 108 -4.22 19.68 -2.98
N LYS A 109 -3.22 20.11 -3.75
CA LYS A 109 -3.40 21.28 -4.64
C LYS A 109 -4.34 20.95 -5.78
N PHE A 110 -5.12 21.94 -6.18
CA PHE A 110 -5.94 21.83 -7.37
C PHE A 110 -5.04 21.75 -8.61
N ALA A 111 -4.94 20.56 -9.21
CA ALA A 111 -3.99 20.22 -10.27
C ALA A 111 -4.66 19.41 -11.39
N THR A 112 -3.90 19.12 -12.42
CA THR A 112 -4.30 18.25 -13.54
C THR A 112 -4.46 16.79 -13.08
N GLY A 113 -5.46 16.08 -13.62
CA GLY A 113 -5.70 14.66 -13.36
C GLY A 113 -6.65 14.38 -12.20
N LEU A 114 -7.24 15.41 -11.61
CA LEU A 114 -8.20 15.26 -10.51
C LEU A 114 -9.62 15.09 -11.06
N LYS A 115 -10.35 14.13 -10.53
CA LYS A 115 -11.77 14.02 -10.78
C LYS A 115 -12.51 14.87 -9.76
N VAL A 116 -13.17 15.90 -10.26
CA VAL A 116 -13.79 16.94 -9.45
C VAL A 116 -15.28 17.06 -9.74
N MET A 117 -16.03 17.43 -8.71
CA MET A 117 -17.41 17.88 -8.85
C MET A 117 -17.41 19.39 -8.65
N VAL A 118 -17.74 20.10 -9.70
CA VAL A 118 -17.69 21.58 -9.75
C VAL A 118 -19.03 22.18 -10.16
N GLU A 119 -19.37 23.31 -9.56
CA GLU A 119 -20.49 24.12 -9.98
C GLU A 119 -20.05 25.03 -11.10
N VAL A 120 -20.67 24.89 -12.27
CA VAL A 120 -20.31 25.62 -13.47
C VAL A 120 -21.49 26.44 -14.01
N SER A 121 -21.15 27.51 -14.66
CA SER A 121 -22.07 28.29 -15.47
C SER A 121 -21.50 28.42 -16.90
N ALA A 122 -22.31 28.18 -17.89
CA ALA A 122 -21.90 28.35 -19.28
C ALA A 122 -21.75 29.87 -19.60
N ASN A 123 -20.63 30.24 -20.22
CA ASN A 123 -20.36 31.58 -20.67
C ASN A 123 -19.88 31.52 -22.11
N PHE A 124 -20.52 32.28 -22.96
CA PHE A 124 -20.13 32.42 -24.37
C PHE A 124 -19.61 33.82 -24.63
N HIS A 125 -18.40 33.91 -25.13
CA HIS A 125 -17.77 35.16 -25.53
C HIS A 125 -17.64 35.22 -27.06
N GLU A 126 -17.96 36.37 -27.67
CA GLU A 126 -18.01 36.52 -29.12
C GLU A 126 -16.69 36.19 -29.83
N GLN A 127 -15.55 36.43 -29.17
CA GLN A 127 -14.20 36.17 -29.71
C GLN A 127 -13.61 34.80 -29.24
N TYR A 128 -13.93 34.39 -28.01
CA TYR A 128 -13.27 33.23 -27.41
C TYR A 128 -14.14 31.96 -27.40
N GLY A 129 -15.41 32.10 -27.80
CA GLY A 129 -16.36 31.01 -27.89
C GLY A 129 -16.91 30.59 -26.52
N LEU A 130 -17.35 29.33 -26.44
CA LEU A 130 -17.92 28.73 -25.24
C LEU A 130 -16.85 28.36 -24.22
N SER A 131 -17.06 28.79 -22.99
CA SER A 131 -16.27 28.37 -21.82
C SER A 131 -17.17 28.14 -20.62
N LEU A 132 -16.73 27.37 -19.67
CA LEU A 132 -17.41 27.18 -18.39
C LEU A 132 -16.76 28.04 -17.33
N VAL A 133 -17.54 28.73 -16.53
CA VAL A 133 -17.05 29.48 -15.36
C VAL A 133 -17.35 28.64 -14.13
N ILE A 134 -16.30 28.26 -13.40
CA ILE A 134 -16.43 27.52 -12.17
C ILE A 134 -16.63 28.50 -11.02
N SER A 135 -17.70 28.31 -10.27
CA SER A 135 -18.09 29.14 -9.12
C SER A 135 -17.85 28.43 -7.79
N ASN A 136 -17.90 27.11 -7.78
CA ASN A 136 -17.76 26.32 -6.56
C ASN A 136 -17.16 24.93 -6.86
N ILE A 137 -16.64 24.26 -5.82
CA ILE A 137 -16.10 22.91 -5.88
C ILE A 137 -16.58 22.10 -4.69
N ASN A 138 -16.82 20.81 -4.91
CA ASN A 138 -17.13 19.86 -3.84
C ASN A 138 -15.92 18.93 -3.58
N PRO A 139 -15.11 19.22 -2.57
CA PRO A 139 -13.92 18.41 -2.26
C PRO A 139 -14.25 16.98 -1.80
N THR A 140 -15.40 16.80 -1.14
CA THR A 140 -15.86 15.49 -0.63
C THR A 140 -16.04 14.47 -1.76
N TYR A 141 -16.47 14.94 -2.93
CA TYR A 141 -16.59 14.08 -4.11
C TYR A 141 -15.21 13.53 -4.56
N THR A 142 -14.22 14.40 -4.63
CA THR A 142 -12.84 14.00 -4.99
C THR A 142 -12.27 13.01 -4.00
N LEU A 143 -12.42 13.26 -2.70
CA LEU A 143 -12.01 12.32 -1.64
C LEU A 143 -12.71 10.96 -1.77
N GLY A 144 -14.02 10.97 -2.05
CA GLY A 144 -14.79 9.75 -2.25
C GLY A 144 -14.33 8.94 -3.47
N ASP A 145 -14.03 9.60 -4.59
CA ASP A 145 -13.51 8.93 -5.80
C ASP A 145 -12.11 8.35 -5.57
N MET A 146 -11.23 9.08 -4.88
CA MET A 146 -9.91 8.61 -4.51
C MET A 146 -9.96 7.39 -3.58
N ALA A 147 -10.82 7.43 -2.57
CA ALA A 147 -11.03 6.30 -1.68
C ALA A 147 -11.56 5.07 -2.44
N ARG A 148 -12.48 5.28 -3.37
CA ARG A 148 -13.01 4.21 -4.24
C ARG A 148 -11.92 3.61 -5.12
N LEU A 149 -11.11 4.42 -5.80
CA LEU A 149 -9.98 3.95 -6.62
C LEU A 149 -8.96 3.17 -5.80
N ARG A 150 -8.62 3.67 -4.59
CA ARG A 150 -7.75 2.95 -3.66
C ARG A 150 -8.32 1.57 -3.31
N MET A 151 -9.61 1.49 -2.98
CA MET A 151 -10.27 0.21 -2.67
C MET A 151 -10.28 -0.74 -3.86
N GLU A 152 -10.49 -0.26 -5.08
CA GLU A 152 -10.41 -1.07 -6.30
C GLU A 152 -9.01 -1.65 -6.52
N ILE A 153 -7.97 -0.81 -6.37
CA ILE A 153 -6.57 -1.25 -6.47
C ILE A 153 -6.26 -2.30 -5.40
N LEU A 154 -6.63 -2.05 -4.15
CA LEU A 154 -6.41 -3.00 -3.05
C LEU A 154 -7.16 -4.32 -3.28
N LYS A 155 -8.40 -4.26 -3.77
CA LYS A 155 -9.17 -5.45 -4.11
C LYS A 155 -8.49 -6.28 -5.21
N ARG A 156 -7.96 -5.62 -6.22
CA ARG A 156 -7.20 -6.27 -7.30
C ARG A 156 -5.91 -6.90 -6.78
N LEU A 157 -5.12 -6.16 -5.99
CA LEU A 157 -3.89 -6.67 -5.39
C LEU A 157 -4.14 -7.86 -4.45
N LYS A 158 -5.26 -7.84 -3.70
CA LYS A 158 -5.68 -8.97 -2.85
C LYS A 158 -6.08 -10.18 -3.69
N ALA A 159 -6.82 -9.98 -4.78
CA ALA A 159 -7.21 -11.05 -5.70
C ALA A 159 -6.00 -11.73 -6.37
N GLU A 160 -4.96 -10.96 -6.64
CA GLU A 160 -3.69 -11.46 -7.20
C GLU A 160 -2.72 -12.01 -6.13
N GLY A 161 -3.05 -11.94 -4.84
CA GLY A 161 -2.20 -12.42 -3.74
C GLY A 161 -0.96 -11.56 -3.47
N LEU A 162 -0.91 -10.33 -4.00
CA LEU A 162 0.29 -9.46 -3.96
C LEU A 162 0.48 -8.73 -2.63
N VAL A 163 -0.58 -8.52 -1.85
CA VAL A 163 -0.55 -7.67 -0.64
C VAL A 163 0.46 -8.14 0.41
N ASN A 164 0.63 -9.46 0.55
CA ASN A 164 1.49 -10.03 1.58
C ASN A 164 2.84 -10.53 1.03
N LEU A 165 3.07 -10.42 -0.27
CA LEU A 165 4.23 -11.03 -0.91
C LEU A 165 5.55 -10.43 -0.39
N ASN A 166 5.67 -9.12 -0.33
CA ASN A 166 6.85 -8.45 0.21
C ASN A 166 6.93 -8.53 1.74
N LYS A 167 5.77 -8.58 2.42
CA LYS A 167 5.69 -8.75 3.89
C LYS A 167 6.20 -10.11 4.36
N SER A 168 6.09 -11.14 3.51
CA SER A 168 6.54 -12.51 3.83
C SER A 168 8.02 -12.74 3.57
N LEU A 169 8.74 -11.78 3.02
CA LEU A 169 10.18 -11.90 2.79
C LEU A 169 10.93 -11.88 4.12
N GLU A 170 11.90 -12.77 4.23
CA GLU A 170 12.82 -12.81 5.37
C GLU A 170 13.76 -11.62 5.32
N TRP A 171 13.91 -10.97 6.47
CA TRP A 171 14.87 -9.90 6.64
C TRP A 171 16.27 -10.48 6.90
N SER A 172 17.28 -9.80 6.37
CA SER A 172 18.66 -10.02 6.85
C SER A 172 18.70 -9.76 8.36
N GLU A 173 19.41 -10.59 9.10
CA GLU A 173 19.63 -10.37 10.54
C GLU A 173 20.33 -9.03 10.80
N ILE A 174 21.20 -8.62 9.87
CA ILE A 174 21.98 -7.38 9.95
C ILE A 174 21.79 -6.60 8.63
N PRO A 175 20.70 -5.81 8.48
CA PRO A 175 20.39 -5.09 7.25
C PRO A 175 21.19 -3.78 7.16
N GLN A 176 22.47 -3.86 6.84
CA GLN A 176 23.38 -2.71 6.75
C GLN A 176 23.51 -2.11 5.34
N ARG A 177 23.29 -2.92 4.28
CA ARG A 177 23.41 -2.48 2.89
C ARG A 177 22.05 -2.06 2.35
N VAL A 178 21.80 -0.77 2.29
CA VAL A 178 20.49 -0.19 2.06
C VAL A 178 20.43 0.52 0.71
N ALA A 179 19.55 0.08 -0.19
CA ALA A 179 19.22 0.83 -1.40
C ALA A 179 18.14 1.86 -1.06
N VAL A 180 18.43 3.14 -1.25
CA VAL A 180 17.50 4.23 -0.96
C VAL A 180 16.96 4.80 -2.25
N ILE A 181 15.65 4.79 -2.43
CA ILE A 181 14.96 5.43 -3.56
C ILE A 181 14.35 6.73 -3.06
N SER A 182 14.89 7.85 -3.54
CA SER A 182 14.47 9.19 -3.14
C SER A 182 14.85 10.23 -4.20
N ALA A 183 14.37 11.47 -4.02
CA ALA A 183 14.86 12.59 -4.81
C ALA A 183 16.20 13.10 -4.24
N ASP A 184 17.09 13.54 -5.12
CA ASP A 184 18.45 13.98 -4.77
C ASP A 184 18.46 15.16 -3.78
N SER A 185 17.52 16.09 -3.95
CA SER A 185 17.37 17.29 -3.13
C SER A 185 16.39 17.12 -1.95
N ALA A 186 15.96 15.89 -1.66
CA ALA A 186 14.97 15.65 -0.63
C ALA A 186 15.58 15.80 0.78
N ALA A 187 15.08 16.73 1.57
CA ALA A 187 15.43 16.88 2.98
C ALA A 187 15.32 15.54 3.73
N GLY A 188 14.29 14.75 3.43
CA GLY A 188 14.07 13.45 4.05
C GLY A 188 15.19 12.42 3.79
N TYR A 189 15.91 12.50 2.66
CA TYR A 189 17.09 11.67 2.47
C TYR A 189 18.24 12.11 3.40
N GLY A 190 18.46 13.42 3.53
CA GLY A 190 19.44 13.95 4.48
C GLY A 190 19.13 13.56 5.93
N ASP A 191 17.86 13.68 6.33
CA ASP A 191 17.39 13.29 7.66
C ASP A 191 17.58 11.79 7.91
N PHE A 192 17.25 10.94 6.93
CA PHE A 192 17.45 9.50 6.99
C PHE A 192 18.92 9.12 7.20
N VAL A 193 19.83 9.68 6.38
CA VAL A 193 21.28 9.40 6.47
C VAL A 193 21.85 9.96 7.77
N SER A 194 21.42 11.16 8.19
CA SER A 194 21.84 11.77 9.45
C SER A 194 21.46 10.91 10.65
N GLN A 195 20.23 10.37 10.66
CA GLN A 195 19.74 9.46 11.71
C GLN A 195 20.53 8.15 11.72
N LEU A 196 20.83 7.55 10.56
CA LEU A 196 21.67 6.34 10.48
C LEU A 196 23.08 6.57 10.98
N ASN A 197 23.69 7.70 10.64
CA ASN A 197 25.05 8.04 11.07
C ASN A 197 25.12 8.43 12.57
N GLY A 198 24.05 9.03 13.09
CA GLY A 198 23.94 9.44 14.48
C GLY A 198 23.44 8.36 15.44
N ASN A 199 23.43 7.06 15.03
CA ASN A 199 22.90 5.99 15.84
C ASN A 199 23.69 5.76 17.14
N PRO A 200 23.04 5.43 18.26
CA PRO A 200 23.68 5.29 19.57
C PRO A 200 24.60 4.07 19.70
N TYR A 201 24.49 3.11 18.77
CA TYR A 201 25.24 1.85 18.81
C TYR A 201 26.54 1.88 18.04
N GLY A 202 26.89 2.99 17.33
CA GLY A 202 28.05 3.06 16.47
C GLY A 202 28.00 2.15 15.24
N LEU A 203 26.79 1.75 14.83
CA LEU A 203 26.58 0.88 13.69
C LEU A 203 26.84 1.63 12.39
N VAL A 204 27.50 0.96 11.44
CA VAL A 204 27.77 1.52 10.11
C VAL A 204 26.77 1.00 9.10
N PHE A 205 26.11 1.90 8.37
CA PHE A 205 25.19 1.58 7.28
C PHE A 205 25.73 2.06 5.96
N TYR A 206 25.64 1.20 4.96
CA TYR A 206 26.07 1.49 3.58
C TYR A 206 24.85 1.82 2.73
N THR A 207 24.63 3.10 2.47
CA THR A 207 23.47 3.55 1.70
C THR A 207 23.86 3.87 0.26
N ALA A 208 23.07 3.42 -0.72
CA ALA A 208 23.18 3.79 -2.11
C ALA A 208 21.91 4.51 -2.56
N LEU A 209 22.05 5.76 -3.04
CA LEU A 209 20.91 6.54 -3.51
C LEU A 209 20.59 6.22 -4.97
N PHE A 210 19.39 5.73 -5.21
CA PHE A 210 18.79 5.57 -6.52
C PHE A 210 17.82 6.74 -6.77
N ARG A 211 18.33 7.74 -7.46
CA ARG A 211 17.59 8.99 -7.74
C ARG A 211 16.30 8.71 -8.48
N SER A 212 15.20 9.28 -7.98
CA SER A 212 13.88 9.16 -8.57
C SER A 212 13.06 10.43 -8.31
N TYR A 213 12.15 10.73 -9.23
CA TYR A 213 11.14 11.75 -8.97
C TYR A 213 10.13 11.22 -7.96
N MET A 214 9.86 12.01 -6.92
CA MET A 214 8.91 11.67 -5.86
C MET A 214 7.60 12.46 -5.97
N GLN A 215 7.43 13.25 -7.03
CA GLN A 215 6.28 14.11 -7.27
C GLN A 215 6.01 14.24 -8.78
N GLY A 216 4.74 14.53 -9.12
CA GLY A 216 4.32 14.76 -10.49
C GLY A 216 4.15 13.48 -11.32
N VAL A 217 3.75 13.65 -12.58
CA VAL A 217 3.34 12.55 -13.49
C VAL A 217 4.45 11.51 -13.73
N ASN A 218 5.70 11.94 -13.67
CA ASN A 218 6.87 11.07 -13.91
C ASN A 218 7.33 10.29 -12.67
N ALA A 219 6.70 10.46 -11.51
CA ALA A 219 7.15 9.83 -10.27
C ALA A 219 7.03 8.29 -10.34
N VAL A 220 5.87 7.77 -10.72
CA VAL A 220 5.63 6.32 -10.80
C VAL A 220 6.62 5.62 -11.76
N PRO A 221 6.77 6.04 -13.03
CA PRO A 221 7.75 5.43 -13.93
C PRO A 221 9.19 5.54 -13.41
N SER A 222 9.54 6.66 -12.78
CA SER A 222 10.87 6.89 -12.23
C SER A 222 11.18 5.96 -11.06
N ILE A 223 10.23 5.74 -10.14
CA ILE A 223 10.38 4.84 -8.99
C ILE A 223 10.49 3.39 -9.48
N ILE A 224 9.64 2.96 -10.43
CA ILE A 224 9.70 1.63 -11.02
C ILE A 224 11.06 1.41 -11.69
N SER A 225 11.55 2.38 -12.48
CA SER A 225 12.89 2.31 -13.08
C SER A 225 14.00 2.24 -12.04
N ALA A 226 13.87 2.95 -10.92
CA ALA A 226 14.80 2.85 -9.79
C ALA A 226 14.78 1.46 -9.16
N LEU A 227 13.59 0.88 -8.92
CA LEU A 227 13.43 -0.49 -8.44
C LEU A 227 14.08 -1.50 -9.38
N GLU A 228 13.93 -1.36 -10.69
CA GLU A 228 14.59 -2.25 -11.66
C GLU A 228 16.11 -2.14 -11.62
N ARG A 229 16.67 -0.94 -11.43
CA ARG A 229 18.12 -0.74 -11.25
C ARG A 229 18.63 -1.41 -9.97
N VAL A 230 17.88 -1.31 -8.87
CA VAL A 230 18.20 -2.02 -7.62
C VAL A 230 18.09 -3.53 -7.84
N LYS A 231 17.06 -4.01 -8.53
CA LYS A 231 16.85 -5.44 -8.79
C LYS A 231 18.01 -6.09 -9.54
N ARG A 232 18.60 -5.39 -10.50
CA ARG A 232 19.79 -5.88 -11.24
C ARG A 232 21.00 -6.11 -10.33
N ASN A 233 21.05 -5.43 -9.19
CA ASN A 233 22.14 -5.49 -8.21
C ASN A 233 21.64 -5.94 -6.84
N SER A 234 20.57 -6.74 -6.79
CA SER A 234 19.89 -7.12 -5.55
C SER A 234 20.80 -7.84 -4.55
N SER A 235 21.82 -8.57 -5.02
CA SER A 235 22.82 -9.23 -4.16
C SER A 235 23.72 -8.29 -3.36
N LEU A 236 23.78 -7.00 -3.73
CA LEU A 236 24.56 -5.98 -3.02
C LEU A 236 23.78 -5.33 -1.87
N PHE A 237 22.49 -5.57 -1.76
CA PHE A 237 21.62 -4.91 -0.79
C PHE A 237 20.87 -5.92 0.07
N ASP A 238 20.60 -5.53 1.31
CA ASP A 238 19.83 -6.31 2.27
C ASP A 238 18.34 -5.89 2.26
N CYS A 239 18.08 -4.61 1.98
CA CYS A 239 16.73 -4.05 1.88
C CYS A 239 16.67 -2.81 1.00
N VAL A 240 15.46 -2.38 0.69
CA VAL A 240 15.19 -1.14 -0.03
C VAL A 240 14.38 -0.20 0.85
N VAL A 241 14.69 1.09 0.79
CA VAL A 241 13.94 2.13 1.50
C VAL A 241 13.44 3.14 0.48
N ILE A 242 12.13 3.32 0.41
CA ILE A 242 11.48 4.34 -0.43
C ILE A 242 11.06 5.47 0.48
N ILE A 243 11.73 6.61 0.38
CA ILE A 243 11.46 7.77 1.23
C ILE A 243 11.21 9.01 0.40
N ARG A 244 10.31 9.83 0.90
CA ARG A 244 10.00 11.14 0.35
C ARG A 244 10.53 12.23 1.27
N GLY A 245 11.10 13.30 0.69
CA GLY A 245 11.48 14.49 1.43
C GLY A 245 10.27 15.30 1.88
N GLY A 246 10.45 16.12 2.91
CA GLY A 246 9.45 17.08 3.37
C GLY A 246 9.11 18.09 2.28
N GLY A 247 8.01 17.90 1.61
CA GLY A 247 7.38 18.81 0.67
C GLY A 247 5.89 18.87 0.99
N ALA A 248 5.14 19.81 0.39
CA ALA A 248 3.71 19.94 0.62
C ALA A 248 3.02 18.57 0.53
N THR A 249 2.09 18.31 1.42
CA THR A 249 1.31 17.06 1.58
C THR A 249 0.52 16.63 0.35
N THR A 250 0.65 17.35 -0.74
CA THR A 250 -0.27 17.45 -1.87
C THR A 250 -0.19 16.36 -2.92
N ASP A 251 0.82 15.47 -2.92
CA ASP A 251 1.01 14.50 -4.00
C ASP A 251 1.19 13.05 -3.54
N LEU A 252 0.49 12.64 -2.46
CA LEU A 252 0.56 11.25 -1.98
C LEU A 252 -0.20 10.27 -2.88
N ASN A 253 -1.12 10.75 -3.70
CA ASN A 253 -1.93 9.90 -4.59
C ASN A 253 -1.14 9.16 -5.65
N ILE A 254 0.06 9.63 -5.99
CA ILE A 254 0.94 8.90 -6.90
C ILE A 254 1.32 7.52 -6.37
N PHE A 255 1.30 7.34 -5.04
CA PHE A 255 1.56 6.08 -4.38
C PHE A 255 0.33 5.17 -4.28
N ASP A 256 -0.86 5.67 -4.65
CA ASP A 256 -2.08 4.89 -4.88
C ASP A 256 -2.14 4.40 -6.34
N ASN A 257 -1.06 3.81 -6.83
CA ASN A 257 -0.93 3.30 -8.19
C ASN A 257 -0.71 1.78 -8.19
N TYR A 258 -1.49 1.07 -9.01
CA TYR A 258 -1.42 -0.38 -9.09
C TYR A 258 -0.06 -0.90 -9.57
N ASP A 259 0.51 -0.29 -10.63
CA ASP A 259 1.75 -0.78 -11.24
C ASP A 259 2.93 -0.62 -10.27
N LEU A 260 2.99 0.50 -9.55
CA LEU A 260 3.98 0.74 -8.51
C LEU A 260 3.81 -0.24 -7.35
N ALA A 261 2.59 -0.44 -6.87
CA ALA A 261 2.30 -1.37 -5.79
C ALA A 261 2.63 -2.82 -6.18
N ALA A 262 2.32 -3.23 -7.41
CA ALA A 262 2.67 -4.54 -7.92
C ALA A 262 4.18 -4.74 -8.08
N ALA A 263 4.91 -3.70 -8.50
CA ALA A 263 6.38 -3.72 -8.58
C ALA A 263 7.01 -3.88 -7.20
N VAL A 264 6.52 -3.17 -6.18
CA VAL A 264 6.97 -3.28 -4.79
C VAL A 264 6.62 -4.65 -4.20
N ALA A 265 5.39 -5.13 -4.41
CA ALA A 265 4.96 -6.42 -3.91
C ALA A 265 5.81 -7.59 -4.44
N ARG A 266 6.17 -7.56 -5.72
CA ARG A 266 6.98 -8.61 -6.38
C ARG A 266 8.49 -8.41 -6.24
N PHE A 267 8.92 -7.42 -5.48
CA PHE A 267 10.34 -7.14 -5.32
C PHE A 267 11.02 -8.21 -4.47
N PRO A 268 12.24 -8.68 -4.82
CA PRO A 268 12.90 -9.80 -4.14
C PRO A 268 13.50 -9.45 -2.77
N LEU A 269 13.63 -8.16 -2.43
CA LEU A 269 14.12 -7.71 -1.14
C LEU A 269 13.00 -7.05 -0.35
N PRO A 270 13.05 -7.09 0.99
CA PRO A 270 12.09 -6.37 1.81
C PRO A 270 12.20 -4.86 1.60
N ILE A 271 11.04 -4.20 1.50
CA ILE A 271 10.94 -2.77 1.24
C ILE A 271 10.34 -2.06 2.44
N ILE A 272 11.03 -1.01 2.91
CA ILE A 272 10.49 -0.03 3.86
C ILE A 272 9.97 1.16 3.07
N VAL A 273 8.78 1.61 3.38
CA VAL A 273 8.16 2.81 2.81
C VAL A 273 8.01 3.87 3.89
N GLY A 274 8.62 5.04 3.66
CA GLY A 274 8.58 6.19 4.57
C GLY A 274 8.14 7.46 3.82
N ILE A 275 6.90 7.47 3.31
CA ILE A 275 6.37 8.53 2.44
C ILE A 275 5.22 9.31 3.07
N GLY A 276 4.56 8.78 4.10
CA GLY A 276 3.28 9.26 4.60
C GLY A 276 3.38 10.18 5.82
N HIS A 277 2.32 10.95 6.05
CA HIS A 277 2.00 11.61 7.30
C HIS A 277 0.96 10.80 8.08
N THR A 278 0.73 11.16 9.36
CA THR A 278 -0.14 10.42 10.31
C THR A 278 -1.57 10.16 9.85
N ARG A 279 -2.06 10.86 8.83
CA ARG A 279 -3.45 10.78 8.32
C ARG A 279 -3.58 10.12 6.95
N ASP A 280 -2.48 9.92 6.24
CA ASP A 280 -2.51 9.53 4.83
C ASP A 280 -1.84 8.17 4.64
N TYR A 281 -2.67 7.14 4.58
CA TYR A 281 -2.26 5.76 4.30
C TYR A 281 -2.44 5.47 2.81
N THR A 282 -1.41 5.01 2.12
CA THR A 282 -1.42 4.75 0.68
C THR A 282 -1.48 3.25 0.36
N VAL A 283 -1.81 2.91 -0.91
CA VAL A 283 -1.74 1.52 -1.38
C VAL A 283 -0.32 0.96 -1.26
N LEU A 284 0.69 1.81 -1.43
CA LEU A 284 2.09 1.40 -1.31
C LEU A 284 2.43 0.95 0.12
N ASP A 285 1.88 1.64 1.12
CA ASP A 285 2.02 1.28 2.53
C ASP A 285 1.43 -0.09 2.85
N GLU A 286 0.34 -0.47 2.14
CA GLU A 286 -0.31 -1.76 2.34
C GLU A 286 0.51 -2.94 1.80
N VAL A 287 1.30 -2.76 0.74
CA VAL A 287 2.05 -3.85 0.09
C VAL A 287 3.52 -3.95 0.52
N ALA A 288 4.08 -2.89 1.07
CA ALA A 288 5.45 -2.87 1.56
C ALA A 288 5.64 -3.82 2.75
N SER A 289 6.86 -4.29 2.95
CA SER A 289 7.22 -5.11 4.12
C SER A 289 6.99 -4.36 5.42
N ILE A 290 7.44 -3.11 5.46
CA ILE A 290 7.24 -2.20 6.60
C ILE A 290 6.85 -0.83 6.07
N SER A 291 5.81 -0.24 6.66
CA SER A 291 5.42 1.15 6.41
C SER A 291 5.65 1.99 7.64
N VAL A 292 6.27 3.14 7.44
CA VAL A 292 6.56 4.14 8.48
C VAL A 292 6.18 5.54 8.01
N LYS A 293 6.00 6.43 8.96
CA LYS A 293 5.47 7.77 8.68
C LYS A 293 6.51 8.77 8.21
N THR A 294 7.78 8.55 8.56
CA THR A 294 8.86 9.50 8.28
C THR A 294 10.12 8.79 7.84
N PRO A 295 11.01 9.47 7.10
CA PRO A 295 12.33 8.94 6.77
C PRO A 295 13.17 8.60 8.02
N THR A 296 13.06 9.39 9.07
CA THR A 296 13.74 9.12 10.35
C THR A 296 13.26 7.84 11.01
N ALA A 297 11.94 7.58 11.00
CA ALA A 297 11.39 6.31 11.51
C ALA A 297 11.85 5.09 10.67
N ALA A 298 12.07 5.27 9.35
CA ALA A 298 12.65 4.21 8.52
C ALA A 298 14.09 3.91 8.94
N ALA A 299 14.88 4.91 9.28
CA ALA A 299 16.23 4.75 9.81
C ALA A 299 16.21 4.06 11.20
N GLU A 300 15.29 4.44 12.09
CA GLU A 300 15.12 3.82 13.41
C GLU A 300 14.87 2.33 13.33
N ILE A 301 14.00 1.87 12.40
CA ILE A 301 13.75 0.44 12.21
C ILE A 301 15.01 -0.32 11.82
N LEU A 302 15.84 0.24 10.95
CA LEU A 302 17.12 -0.39 10.55
C LEU A 302 18.10 -0.43 11.72
N ILE A 303 18.19 0.66 12.48
CA ILE A 303 19.01 0.76 13.69
C ILE A 303 18.56 -0.26 14.72
N ASP A 304 17.24 -0.37 14.96
CA ASP A 304 16.68 -1.29 15.95
C ASP A 304 16.90 -2.75 15.56
N LYS A 305 16.70 -3.12 14.28
CA LYS A 305 16.96 -4.47 13.80
C LYS A 305 18.43 -4.86 13.94
N THR A 306 19.34 -4.00 13.49
CA THR A 306 20.78 -4.24 13.59
C THR A 306 21.26 -4.18 15.04
N GLY A 307 20.70 -3.26 15.84
CA GLY A 307 20.98 -3.15 17.26
C GLY A 307 20.46 -4.34 18.06
N ALA A 308 19.38 -4.96 17.64
CA ALA A 308 18.89 -6.21 18.27
C ALA A 308 19.89 -7.37 18.07
N ALA A 309 20.47 -7.48 16.87
CA ALA A 309 21.51 -8.46 16.61
C ALA A 309 22.77 -8.19 17.44
N LEU A 310 23.17 -6.92 17.58
CA LEU A 310 24.29 -6.53 18.44
C LEU A 310 24.03 -6.91 19.91
N ARG A 311 22.86 -6.55 20.43
CA ARG A 311 22.46 -6.92 21.82
C ARG A 311 22.49 -8.42 22.03
N LEU A 312 22.00 -9.21 21.06
CA LEU A 312 22.07 -10.66 21.14
C LEU A 312 23.51 -11.18 21.23
N LEU A 313 24.43 -10.58 20.48
CA LEU A 313 25.86 -10.91 20.56
C LEU A 313 26.46 -10.53 21.92
N GLU A 314 26.11 -9.37 22.46
CA GLU A 314 26.54 -8.91 23.79
C GLU A 314 26.00 -9.80 24.90
N ASP A 315 24.74 -10.21 24.81
CA ASP A 315 24.09 -11.13 25.75
C ASP A 315 24.80 -12.53 25.71
N LEU A 316 25.02 -13.05 24.50
CA LEU A 316 25.75 -14.34 24.33
C LEU A 316 27.19 -14.26 24.85
N GLN A 317 27.86 -13.11 24.62
CA GLN A 317 29.20 -12.90 25.20
C GLN A 317 29.16 -12.90 26.73
N GLY A 318 28.17 -12.20 27.32
CA GLY A 318 27.93 -12.17 28.76
C GLY A 318 27.67 -13.56 29.32
N ASP A 319 26.82 -14.31 28.64
CA ASP A 319 26.51 -15.72 29.03
C ASP A 319 27.73 -16.62 28.98
N ILE A 320 28.57 -16.49 27.93
CA ILE A 320 29.82 -17.24 27.81
C ILE A 320 30.76 -16.89 28.98
N VAL A 321 30.97 -15.60 29.26
CA VAL A 321 31.83 -15.16 30.36
C VAL A 321 31.30 -15.67 31.69
N SER A 322 30.02 -15.53 31.96
CA SER A 322 29.36 -16.01 33.17
C SER A 322 29.49 -17.53 33.34
N CYS A 323 29.31 -18.27 32.22
CA CYS A 323 29.49 -19.74 32.23
C CYS A 323 30.93 -20.13 32.58
N VAL A 324 31.91 -19.47 31.95
CA VAL A 324 33.34 -19.74 32.21
C VAL A 324 33.70 -19.36 33.65
N GLU A 325 33.24 -18.21 34.17
CA GLU A 325 33.46 -17.81 35.55
C GLU A 325 32.87 -18.82 36.56
N ASN A 326 31.65 -19.28 36.28
CA ASN A 326 31.00 -20.29 37.12
C ASN A 326 31.81 -21.63 37.15
N ILE A 327 32.27 -22.08 35.96
CA ILE A 327 33.12 -23.28 35.88
C ILE A 327 34.42 -23.08 36.62
N LEU A 328 35.11 -21.96 36.43
CA LEU A 328 36.36 -21.61 37.10
C LEU A 328 36.20 -21.51 38.62
N ASN A 329 35.11 -20.88 39.08
CA ASN A 329 34.82 -20.76 40.51
C ASN A 329 34.48 -22.09 41.12
N ALA A 330 33.71 -22.95 40.46
CA ALA A 330 33.45 -24.30 40.90
C ALA A 330 34.76 -25.13 41.01
N SER A 331 35.59 -25.04 39.97
CA SER A 331 36.90 -25.73 39.98
C SER A 331 37.87 -25.17 41.04
N LYS A 332 37.87 -23.86 41.28
CA LYS A 332 38.65 -23.25 42.37
C LYS A 332 38.13 -23.67 43.74
N GLN A 333 36.81 -23.73 43.92
CA GLN A 333 36.22 -24.23 45.18
C GLN A 333 36.57 -25.67 45.42
N GLU A 334 36.50 -26.54 44.40
CA GLU A 334 36.96 -27.92 44.48
C GLU A 334 38.45 -27.99 44.81
N LEU A 335 39.28 -27.22 44.13
CA LEU A 335 40.72 -27.20 44.40
C LEU A 335 41.01 -26.75 45.83
N ASN A 336 40.36 -25.67 46.32
CA ASN A 336 40.47 -25.22 47.69
C ASN A 336 39.97 -26.25 48.72
N TYR A 337 38.86 -26.89 48.38
CA TYR A 337 38.35 -28.00 49.20
C TYR A 337 39.35 -29.15 49.26
N TYR A 338 39.90 -29.57 48.13
CA TYR A 338 40.92 -30.64 48.11
C TYR A 338 42.22 -30.18 48.74
N SER A 339 42.69 -28.98 48.55
CA SER A 339 43.92 -28.46 49.18
C SER A 339 43.83 -28.37 50.71
N SER A 340 42.63 -28.12 51.23
CA SER A 340 42.38 -28.08 52.68
C SER A 340 42.10 -29.42 53.28
N THR A 341 41.44 -30.31 52.53
CA THR A 341 41.03 -31.62 53.06
C THR A 341 42.11 -32.70 52.89
N ILE A 342 42.92 -32.61 51.80
CA ILE A 342 44.01 -33.65 51.57
C ILE A 342 44.99 -33.70 52.74
N PRO A 343 45.54 -32.57 53.30
CA PRO A 343 46.45 -32.63 54.41
C PRO A 343 45.80 -33.23 55.71
N LEU A 344 44.51 -32.89 55.91
CA LEU A 344 43.72 -33.44 57.01
C LEU A 344 43.40 -34.93 56.83
N ALA A 345 43.05 -35.34 55.62
CA ALA A 345 42.80 -36.73 55.29
C ALA A 345 44.09 -37.55 55.37
N ALA A 346 45.23 -37.02 54.86
CA ALA A 346 46.51 -37.67 54.96
C ALA A 346 46.92 -37.98 56.41
N ARG A 347 46.70 -37.02 57.32
CA ARG A 347 46.92 -37.20 58.77
C ARG A 347 45.99 -38.28 59.37
N ARG A 348 44.71 -38.28 58.94
CA ARG A 348 43.77 -39.39 59.36
C ARG A 348 44.07 -40.70 58.74
N ILE A 349 44.53 -40.75 57.49
CA ILE A 349 44.91 -41.97 56.79
C ILE A 349 46.08 -42.66 57.51
N LEU A 350 47.06 -41.89 58.00
CA LEU A 350 48.19 -42.43 58.74
C LEU A 350 47.75 -43.06 60.07
N GLN A 351 46.59 -42.67 60.64
CA GLN A 351 46.05 -43.24 61.89
C GLN A 351 45.02 -44.34 61.70
N THR A 352 44.46 -44.50 60.56
CA THR A 352 43.34 -45.43 60.36
C THR A 352 43.36 -46.11 58.99
N GLN A 353 44.53 -46.52 58.52
CA GLN A 353 44.77 -47.08 57.16
C GLN A 353 43.85 -48.24 56.77
N GLU A 354 43.58 -49.18 57.64
CA GLU A 354 42.76 -50.35 57.27
C GLU A 354 41.27 -50.07 57.15
N SER A 355 40.72 -49.20 57.97
CA SER A 355 39.28 -48.85 57.91
C SER A 355 38.93 -47.92 56.78
N LEU A 356 39.89 -47.06 56.33
CA LEU A 356 39.68 -46.10 55.26
C LEU A 356 39.70 -46.73 53.88
N LEU A 357 40.63 -47.68 53.66
CA LEU A 357 40.74 -48.49 52.42
C LEU A 357 39.41 -49.21 52.08
N SER A 358 38.83 -49.83 53.12
CA SER A 358 37.54 -50.50 52.96
C SER A 358 36.41 -49.56 52.67
N ARG A 359 36.42 -48.37 53.32
CA ARG A 359 35.39 -47.26 53.05
C ARG A 359 35.55 -46.65 51.70
N ILE A 360 36.78 -46.36 51.27
CA ILE A 360 37.05 -45.77 49.91
C ILE A 360 36.67 -46.75 48.83
N ASN A 361 36.97 -48.09 49.04
CA ASN A 361 36.65 -49.13 48.09
C ASN A 361 35.10 -49.26 47.88
N ALA A 362 34.29 -48.92 48.87
CA ALA A 362 32.83 -48.93 48.76
C ALA A 362 32.22 -47.61 48.17
N THR A 363 32.87 -46.44 48.44
CA THR A 363 32.28 -45.13 48.09
C THR A 363 32.66 -44.67 46.68
N ILE A 364 33.88 -45.05 46.19
CA ILE A 364 34.28 -44.63 44.82
C ILE A 364 33.37 -45.22 43.74
N PRO A 365 32.97 -46.49 43.74
CA PRO A 365 32.06 -47.03 42.73
C PRO A 365 30.67 -46.42 42.81
N LEU A 366 30.19 -46.07 44.03
CA LEU A 366 28.89 -45.42 44.22
C LEU A 366 28.87 -43.96 43.72
N ALA A 367 29.94 -43.19 43.98
CA ALA A 367 30.08 -41.85 43.51
C ALA A 367 30.22 -41.77 41.96
N ALA A 368 31.03 -42.66 41.40
CA ALA A 368 31.21 -42.81 39.98
C ALA A 368 29.89 -43.17 39.27
N LYS A 369 29.15 -44.10 39.81
CA LYS A 369 27.83 -44.51 39.30
C LYS A 369 26.84 -43.36 39.35
N SER A 370 26.79 -42.65 40.49
CA SER A 370 25.85 -41.48 40.59
C SER A 370 26.23 -40.31 39.68
N HIS A 371 27.51 -40.11 39.37
CA HIS A 371 27.95 -39.10 38.42
C HIS A 371 27.58 -39.45 36.97
N ILE A 372 27.75 -40.73 36.62
CA ILE A 372 27.33 -41.24 35.31
C ILE A 372 25.81 -41.11 35.15
N GLU A 373 25.04 -41.55 36.15
CA GLU A 373 23.57 -41.46 36.11
C GLU A 373 23.07 -40.02 36.03
N ARG A 374 23.71 -39.03 36.71
CA ARG A 374 23.37 -37.61 36.55
C ARG A 374 23.73 -37.07 35.17
N GLY A 375 24.88 -37.48 34.62
CA GLY A 375 25.26 -37.12 33.24
C GLY A 375 24.29 -37.68 32.21
N GLU A 376 23.89 -38.95 32.36
CA GLU A 376 22.92 -39.59 31.52
C GLU A 376 21.52 -38.92 31.61
N GLN A 377 21.09 -38.56 32.84
CA GLN A 377 19.84 -37.84 33.04
C GLN A 377 19.86 -36.45 32.41
N ALA A 378 20.97 -35.70 32.54
CA ALA A 378 21.14 -34.39 31.91
C ALA A 378 21.13 -34.51 30.38
N LEU A 379 21.80 -35.52 29.82
CA LEU A 379 21.80 -35.83 28.39
C LEU A 379 20.38 -36.15 27.91
N LYS A 380 19.66 -37.00 28.62
CA LYS A 380 18.29 -37.37 28.29
C LYS A 380 17.30 -36.21 28.37
N MET A 381 17.51 -35.26 29.33
CA MET A 381 16.72 -34.03 29.39
C MET A 381 16.99 -33.10 28.21
N LEU A 382 18.25 -32.98 27.77
CA LEU A 382 18.62 -32.21 26.59
C LEU A 382 18.05 -32.82 25.31
N GLU A 383 18.13 -34.13 25.18
CA GLU A 383 17.58 -34.89 24.07
C GLU A 383 16.03 -34.68 23.95
N ASN A 384 15.32 -34.81 25.08
CA ASN A 384 13.88 -34.56 25.12
C ASN A 384 13.53 -33.10 24.80
N LYS A 385 14.31 -32.12 25.29
CA LYS A 385 14.10 -30.69 24.92
C LYS A 385 14.32 -30.45 23.44
N LEU A 386 15.32 -31.10 22.85
CA LEU A 386 15.59 -30.99 21.41
C LEU A 386 14.45 -31.60 20.59
N LEU A 387 13.99 -32.80 20.99
CA LEU A 387 12.85 -33.46 20.34
C LEU A 387 11.57 -32.59 20.41
N MET A 388 11.24 -32.10 21.60
CA MET A 388 10.08 -31.22 21.78
C MET A 388 10.21 -29.92 20.96
N ALA A 389 11.39 -29.31 20.91
CA ALA A 389 11.61 -28.11 20.13
C ALA A 389 11.45 -28.38 18.62
N SER A 390 11.96 -29.52 18.14
CA SER A 390 11.80 -29.90 16.73
C SER A 390 10.37 -30.27 16.39
N GLU A 391 9.68 -31.01 17.26
CA GLU A 391 8.25 -31.33 17.08
C GLU A 391 7.35 -30.08 17.08
N ASN A 392 7.62 -29.16 18.00
CA ASN A 392 6.89 -27.88 18.03
C ASN A 392 7.13 -27.05 16.78
N THR A 393 8.36 -27.03 16.26
CA THR A 393 8.69 -26.33 15.03
C THR A 393 7.97 -26.96 13.82
N ILE A 394 8.06 -28.30 13.73
CA ILE A 394 7.37 -29.06 12.66
C ILE A 394 5.86 -28.88 12.74
N SER A 395 5.30 -28.93 13.97
CA SER A 395 3.85 -28.72 14.18
C SER A 395 3.39 -27.34 13.80
N ARG A 396 4.20 -26.32 14.14
CA ARG A 396 3.92 -24.92 13.73
C ARG A 396 3.93 -24.77 12.22
N GLU A 397 4.94 -25.34 11.55
CA GLU A 397 5.02 -25.26 10.09
C GLU A 397 3.93 -26.10 9.40
N LYS A 398 3.53 -27.24 10.00
CA LYS A 398 2.35 -28.00 9.53
C LYS A 398 1.06 -27.19 9.64
N LEU A 399 0.81 -26.56 10.80
CA LEU A 399 -0.36 -25.68 10.97
C LEU A 399 -0.37 -24.50 9.98
N ARG A 400 0.82 -23.96 9.70
CA ARG A 400 0.98 -22.88 8.70
C ARG A 400 0.68 -23.38 7.29
N LEU A 401 1.18 -24.58 6.95
CA LEU A 401 0.88 -25.25 5.69
C LEU A 401 -0.61 -25.57 5.54
N ASP A 402 -1.25 -26.08 6.59
CA ASP A 402 -2.69 -26.35 6.62
C ASP A 402 -3.53 -25.07 6.47
N SER A 403 -3.09 -23.99 7.11
CA SER A 403 -3.71 -22.68 6.94
C SER A 403 -3.62 -22.18 5.49
N LEU A 404 -2.46 -22.30 4.87
CA LEU A 404 -2.24 -21.93 3.47
C LEU A 404 -3.04 -22.84 2.51
N ALA A 405 -3.07 -24.14 2.80
CA ALA A 405 -3.87 -25.09 2.02
C ALA A 405 -5.37 -24.76 2.06
N LYS A 406 -5.90 -24.43 3.26
CA LYS A 406 -7.29 -23.97 3.42
C LYS A 406 -7.57 -22.66 2.68
N GLN A 407 -6.62 -21.73 2.68
CA GLN A 407 -6.76 -20.48 1.91
C GLN A 407 -6.81 -20.74 0.40
N VAL A 408 -5.95 -21.63 -0.11
CA VAL A 408 -5.97 -22.05 -1.52
C VAL A 408 -7.28 -22.76 -1.87
N GLU A 409 -7.77 -23.61 -0.97
CA GLU A 409 -9.04 -24.33 -1.16
C GLU A 409 -10.26 -23.40 -1.19
N LEU A 410 -10.26 -22.35 -0.33
CA LEU A 410 -11.30 -21.32 -0.32
C LEU A 410 -11.33 -20.46 -1.61
N LEU A 411 -10.19 -20.34 -2.30
CA LEU A 411 -10.05 -19.62 -3.57
C LEU A 411 -10.41 -20.50 -4.78
N SER A 412 -10.66 -21.78 -4.57
CA SER A 412 -11.01 -22.70 -5.64
C SER A 412 -12.39 -22.35 -6.25
N PRO A 413 -12.47 -22.23 -7.58
CA PRO A 413 -13.74 -22.00 -8.25
C PRO A 413 -14.82 -23.04 -7.88
N MET A 414 -14.41 -24.28 -7.59
CA MET A 414 -15.31 -25.35 -7.14
C MET A 414 -15.99 -25.07 -5.81
N GLN A 415 -15.33 -24.36 -4.88
CA GLN A 415 -15.95 -23.98 -3.62
C GLN A 415 -17.05 -22.91 -3.81
N VAL A 416 -16.86 -22.04 -4.78
CA VAL A 416 -17.87 -21.03 -5.16
C VAL A 416 -19.13 -21.72 -5.71
N LEU A 417 -18.93 -22.72 -6.55
CA LEU A 417 -20.03 -23.53 -7.10
C LEU A 417 -20.76 -24.33 -6.00
N LYS A 418 -20.04 -24.90 -5.03
CA LYS A 418 -20.64 -25.61 -3.86
C LYS A 418 -21.45 -24.71 -2.93
N ARG A 419 -21.21 -23.40 -2.91
CA ARG A 419 -22.00 -22.42 -2.14
C ARG A 419 -23.33 -22.06 -2.80
N GLY A 420 -23.67 -22.68 -3.92
CA GLY A 420 -24.92 -22.44 -4.61
C GLY A 420 -24.84 -21.44 -5.77
N TYR A 421 -23.64 -20.96 -6.09
CA TYR A 421 -23.45 -20.16 -7.30
C TYR A 421 -23.34 -21.09 -8.51
N SER A 422 -23.75 -20.60 -9.65
CA SER A 422 -23.59 -21.28 -10.91
C SER A 422 -22.74 -20.44 -11.88
N LEU A 423 -21.97 -21.11 -12.70
CA LEU A 423 -21.27 -20.48 -13.79
C LEU A 423 -22.17 -20.56 -15.04
N VAL A 424 -22.54 -19.40 -15.54
CA VAL A 424 -23.40 -19.31 -16.72
C VAL A 424 -22.54 -19.22 -17.96
N THR A 425 -22.78 -20.09 -18.92
CA THR A 425 -22.08 -20.08 -20.21
C THR A 425 -23.06 -20.08 -21.38
N VAL A 426 -22.71 -19.37 -22.44
CA VAL A 426 -23.39 -19.38 -23.74
C VAL A 426 -22.36 -19.81 -24.79
N ASN A 427 -22.66 -20.84 -25.54
CA ASN A 427 -21.74 -21.38 -26.54
C ASN A 427 -20.32 -21.67 -26.04
N GLY A 428 -20.20 -22.16 -24.79
CA GLY A 428 -18.94 -22.51 -24.16
C GLY A 428 -18.12 -21.32 -23.60
N LYS A 429 -18.63 -20.09 -23.69
CA LYS A 429 -18.01 -18.90 -23.08
C LYS A 429 -18.77 -18.47 -21.85
N CYS A 430 -18.02 -18.14 -20.78
CA CYS A 430 -18.59 -17.67 -19.53
C CYS A 430 -19.22 -16.27 -19.71
N VAL A 431 -20.42 -16.09 -19.23
CA VAL A 431 -21.17 -14.84 -19.30
C VAL A 431 -21.19 -14.19 -17.92
N THR A 432 -20.72 -12.93 -17.85
CA THR A 432 -20.61 -12.18 -16.61
C THR A 432 -21.69 -11.12 -16.40
N GLY A 433 -22.58 -10.95 -17.38
CA GLY A 433 -23.65 -9.96 -17.30
C GLY A 433 -24.83 -10.31 -18.22
N ALA A 434 -26.02 -9.93 -17.81
CA ALA A 434 -27.26 -10.20 -18.52
C ALA A 434 -27.31 -9.59 -19.95
N SER A 435 -26.57 -8.53 -20.19
CA SER A 435 -26.47 -7.87 -21.50
C SER A 435 -25.74 -8.67 -22.57
N GLN A 436 -25.09 -9.79 -22.19
CA GLN A 436 -24.37 -10.68 -23.11
C GLN A 436 -25.25 -11.84 -23.60
N ILE A 437 -26.51 -11.86 -23.22
CA ILE A 437 -27.46 -12.95 -23.49
C ILE A 437 -28.65 -12.38 -24.27
N ASN A 438 -28.98 -12.99 -25.37
CA ASN A 438 -30.12 -12.59 -26.18
C ASN A 438 -31.31 -13.57 -25.96
N THR A 439 -32.51 -13.05 -26.21
CA THR A 439 -33.73 -13.89 -26.22
C THR A 439 -33.59 -15.01 -27.26
N GLY A 440 -33.70 -16.24 -26.81
CA GLY A 440 -33.52 -17.42 -27.65
C GLY A 440 -32.23 -18.21 -27.41
N ASP A 441 -31.25 -17.60 -26.76
CA ASP A 441 -29.98 -18.26 -26.45
C ASP A 441 -30.18 -19.42 -25.45
N VAL A 442 -29.38 -20.44 -25.63
CA VAL A 442 -29.30 -21.56 -24.67
C VAL A 442 -28.14 -21.27 -23.73
N ILE A 443 -28.47 -21.03 -22.50
CA ILE A 443 -27.49 -20.86 -21.43
C ILE A 443 -27.27 -22.19 -20.72
N VAL A 444 -26.05 -22.49 -20.43
CA VAL A 444 -25.68 -23.63 -19.60
C VAL A 444 -25.24 -23.10 -18.25
N ASN A 445 -26.02 -23.42 -17.23
CA ASN A 445 -25.67 -23.13 -15.83
C ASN A 445 -24.91 -24.32 -15.26
N GLN A 446 -23.64 -24.13 -15.00
CA GLN A 446 -22.78 -25.13 -14.40
C GLN A 446 -22.83 -24.98 -12.86
N PHE A 447 -23.30 -25.99 -12.19
CA PHE A 447 -23.28 -26.16 -10.74
C PHE A 447 -22.15 -27.09 -10.32
N ALA A 448 -21.98 -27.27 -9.03
CA ALA A 448 -20.94 -28.16 -8.48
C ALA A 448 -21.19 -29.64 -8.84
N ASP A 449 -22.42 -30.03 -9.11
CA ASP A 449 -22.91 -31.39 -9.31
C ASP A 449 -23.46 -31.64 -10.71
N GLY A 450 -23.43 -30.66 -11.59
CA GLY A 450 -23.88 -30.84 -12.96
C GLY A 450 -24.21 -29.55 -13.70
N ASN A 451 -24.63 -29.69 -14.91
CA ASN A 451 -24.99 -28.59 -15.78
C ASN A 451 -26.50 -28.62 -16.08
N ILE A 452 -27.12 -27.46 -16.09
CA ILE A 452 -28.52 -27.29 -16.49
C ILE A 452 -28.56 -26.36 -17.69
N GLU A 453 -29.16 -26.81 -18.75
CA GLU A 453 -29.42 -25.99 -19.93
C GLU A 453 -30.77 -25.28 -19.78
N SER A 454 -30.77 -24.00 -20.06
CA SER A 454 -31.99 -23.18 -20.03
C SER A 454 -32.06 -22.31 -21.27
N LYS A 455 -33.22 -22.15 -21.83
CA LYS A 455 -33.43 -21.26 -22.96
C LYS A 455 -33.97 -19.93 -22.47
N VAL A 456 -33.29 -18.85 -22.83
CA VAL A 456 -33.70 -17.50 -22.50
C VAL A 456 -34.99 -17.15 -23.25
N LYS A 457 -36.02 -16.76 -22.50
CA LYS A 457 -37.29 -16.29 -23.06
C LYS A 457 -37.29 -14.80 -23.31
#